data_a443c5600bb6ac2e9e5021e80f976381
#
_entry.id   a443c5600bb6ac2e9e5021e80f976381
#
_cell.length_a   1.000
_cell.length_b   1.000
_cell.length_c   1.000
_cell.angle_alpha   90.00
_cell.angle_beta   90.00
_cell.angle_gamma   90.00
#
_symmetry.space_group_name_H-M   'P 1'
#
loop_
_entity.id
_entity.type
_entity.pdbx_description
1 polymer ?
#
loop_
_entity_poly.entity_id
_entity_poly.type
_entity_poly.pdbx_seq_one_letter_code
_entity_poly.pdbx_strand_id
1 'polypeptide(L)'
;MCAFRVLQFNIQYGQSWDEADPDNAPVDLDLTIAEIRSHNADIILLQEVEQTLPGGVQPEPPPNFLRLRAAFPAYDAFFSYPKADPRELPFGIGLAILSRTALSDTIRLDLASPPVEFSFQGERKTPTDRLLIGAATTISGRRLQIFNTHLLAFFMLNSASEIHLGQREFVARQLRASTGPTVLGGDFNVSNHASLVEQFGRIGYQTVQTGEVTWRRRPYVLDHLFFNSQLRAVGHEVKPTLASDHHVLIGDFEFSAAAAENSGFGSSKT
;
A
#
# COMPACT_ATOMS: atom_id res chain seq x y z
N MET A 1 2.25 26.28 4.18
CA MET A 1 1.41 25.05 4.02
C MET A 1 2.06 23.99 4.87
N CYS A 2 1.29 23.20 5.64
CA CYS A 2 1.88 22.13 6.46
C CYS A 2 2.07 20.88 5.60
N ALA A 3 3.30 20.40 5.49
CA ALA A 3 3.60 19.13 4.89
C ALA A 3 3.15 17.99 5.82
N PHE A 4 2.78 16.83 5.25
CA PHE A 4 2.52 15.60 5.97
C PHE A 4 3.28 14.44 5.33
N ARG A 5 3.66 13.48 6.16
CA ARG A 5 4.47 12.34 5.76
C ARG A 5 3.65 11.07 5.68
N VAL A 6 3.78 10.35 4.57
CA VAL A 6 3.21 9.02 4.37
C VAL A 6 4.34 8.01 4.27
N LEU A 7 4.25 6.96 5.05
CA LEU A 7 5.12 5.80 5.00
C LEU A 7 4.36 4.63 4.38
N GLN A 8 4.95 3.95 3.42
CA GLN A 8 4.48 2.71 2.84
C GLN A 8 5.52 1.61 3.11
N PHE A 9 5.07 0.43 3.57
CA PHE A 9 5.98 -0.64 3.93
C PHE A 9 5.29 -2.01 3.91
N ASN A 10 5.73 -2.92 3.06
CA ASN A 10 5.42 -4.34 3.17
C ASN A 10 6.31 -4.92 4.28
N ILE A 11 5.71 -5.36 5.37
CA ILE A 11 6.43 -5.75 6.59
C ILE A 11 6.70 -7.26 6.70
N GLN A 12 6.27 -8.05 5.72
CA GLN A 12 6.47 -9.51 5.70
C GLN A 12 6.17 -10.14 7.08
N TYR A 13 4.99 -9.81 7.66
CA TYR A 13 4.54 -10.20 9.02
C TYR A 13 5.58 -10.01 10.15
N GLY A 14 6.55 -9.12 9.94
CA GLY A 14 7.66 -8.85 10.86
C GLY A 14 8.88 -9.77 10.66
N GLN A 15 8.95 -10.54 9.58
CA GLN A 15 10.15 -11.31 9.25
C GLN A 15 11.27 -10.34 8.86
N SER A 16 12.41 -10.43 9.55
CA SER A 16 13.60 -9.65 9.25
C SER A 16 14.29 -10.15 7.99
N TRP A 17 15.24 -9.38 7.47
CA TRP A 17 16.07 -9.78 6.35
C TRP A 17 17.43 -10.31 6.84
N ASP A 18 17.82 -11.50 6.38
CA ASP A 18 19.16 -12.05 6.52
C ASP A 18 19.71 -12.38 5.12
N GLU A 19 20.82 -11.74 4.74
CA GLU A 19 21.43 -11.97 3.42
C GLU A 19 21.91 -13.42 3.22
N ALA A 20 22.27 -14.13 4.31
CA ALA A 20 22.77 -15.48 4.25
C ALA A 20 21.65 -16.52 4.12
N ASP A 21 20.50 -16.27 4.73
CA ASP A 21 19.34 -17.16 4.74
C ASP A 21 18.02 -16.37 4.86
N PRO A 22 17.60 -15.69 3.77
CA PRO A 22 16.44 -14.81 3.84
C PRO A 22 15.11 -15.55 4.07
N ASP A 23 15.03 -16.83 3.73
CA ASP A 23 13.79 -17.62 3.90
C ASP A 23 13.58 -18.10 5.33
N ASN A 24 14.64 -18.21 6.13
CA ASN A 24 14.59 -18.62 7.53
C ASN A 24 14.96 -17.49 8.51
N ALA A 25 15.01 -16.26 8.05
CA ALA A 25 15.25 -15.11 8.89
C ALA A 25 14.20 -15.01 10.02
N PRO A 26 14.57 -14.58 11.24
CA PRO A 26 13.65 -14.56 12.37
C PRO A 26 12.52 -13.54 12.17
N VAL A 27 11.35 -13.85 12.72
CA VAL A 27 10.25 -12.89 12.86
C VAL A 27 10.54 -12.01 14.09
N ASP A 28 10.80 -10.73 13.85
CA ASP A 28 11.06 -9.70 14.87
C ASP A 28 10.21 -8.44 14.61
N LEU A 29 8.98 -8.48 15.07
CA LEU A 29 8.06 -7.34 14.92
C LEU A 29 8.54 -6.10 15.69
N ASP A 30 9.37 -6.23 16.71
CA ASP A 30 9.91 -5.09 17.45
C ASP A 30 10.92 -4.31 16.60
N LEU A 31 11.72 -5.02 15.80
CA LEU A 31 12.56 -4.39 14.78
C LEU A 31 11.72 -3.60 13.75
N THR A 32 10.65 -4.20 13.25
CA THR A 32 9.71 -3.54 12.32
C THR A 32 9.07 -2.30 12.96
N ILE A 33 8.62 -2.41 14.21
CA ILE A 33 8.03 -1.28 14.95
C ILE A 33 9.06 -0.15 15.15
N ALA A 34 10.30 -0.49 15.48
CA ALA A 34 11.38 0.49 15.64
C ALA A 34 11.68 1.21 14.33
N GLU A 35 11.73 0.47 13.22
CA GLU A 35 11.91 1.02 11.87
C GLU A 35 10.80 2.03 11.55
N ILE A 36 9.53 1.61 11.63
CA ILE A 36 8.38 2.48 11.35
C ILE A 36 8.41 3.74 12.23
N ARG A 37 8.71 3.59 13.52
CA ARG A 37 8.74 4.71 14.49
C ARG A 37 9.82 5.74 14.14
N SER A 38 10.96 5.29 13.62
CA SER A 38 12.09 6.16 13.28
C SER A 38 11.75 7.23 12.25
N HIS A 39 10.75 6.98 11.39
CA HIS A 39 10.37 7.87 10.30
C HIS A 39 9.35 8.94 10.70
N ASN A 40 8.71 8.82 11.86
CA ASN A 40 7.78 9.82 12.39
C ASN A 40 6.66 10.22 11.40
N ALA A 41 6.12 9.25 10.66
CA ALA A 41 5.11 9.48 9.62
C ALA A 41 3.76 9.91 10.23
N ASP A 42 2.96 10.69 9.49
CA ASP A 42 1.59 11.05 9.86
C ASP A 42 0.61 9.94 9.48
N ILE A 43 0.90 9.25 8.37
CA ILE A 43 0.13 8.14 7.83
C ILE A 43 1.08 6.98 7.57
N ILE A 44 0.68 5.75 7.95
CA ILE A 44 1.44 4.53 7.76
C ILE A 44 0.55 3.53 7.01
N LEU A 45 1.06 3.00 5.91
CA LEU A 45 0.41 2.02 5.05
C LEU A 45 1.23 0.73 5.07
N LEU A 46 0.65 -0.34 5.62
CA LEU A 46 1.35 -1.62 5.78
C LEU A 46 0.69 -2.72 4.97
N GLN A 47 1.52 -3.58 4.38
CA GLN A 47 1.12 -4.81 3.71
C GLN A 47 1.73 -6.01 4.44
N GLU A 48 1.13 -7.19 4.22
CA GLU A 48 1.55 -8.44 4.86
C GLU A 48 1.67 -8.33 6.39
N VAL A 49 0.66 -7.75 7.03
CA VAL A 49 0.70 -7.49 8.49
C VAL A 49 0.72 -8.78 9.30
N GLU A 50 0.02 -9.81 8.84
CA GLU A 50 -0.10 -11.11 9.52
C GLU A 50 0.42 -12.24 8.63
N GLN A 51 0.86 -13.32 9.24
CA GLN A 51 1.15 -14.56 8.50
C GLN A 51 -0.10 -15.44 8.44
N THR A 52 -0.40 -15.97 7.27
CA THR A 52 -1.46 -16.98 7.09
C THR A 52 -1.04 -18.30 7.74
N LEU A 53 -1.93 -18.87 8.55
CA LEU A 53 -1.74 -20.19 9.14
C LEU A 53 -2.05 -21.32 8.12
N PRO A 54 -1.61 -22.55 8.36
CA PRO A 54 -1.89 -23.68 7.47
C PRO A 54 -3.39 -23.83 7.16
N GLY A 55 -3.70 -24.11 5.89
CA GLY A 55 -5.09 -24.22 5.40
C GLY A 55 -5.77 -22.87 5.17
N GLY A 56 -5.00 -21.81 4.99
CA GLY A 56 -5.53 -20.47 4.70
C GLY A 56 -6.21 -19.78 5.89
N VAL A 57 -5.94 -20.27 7.10
CA VAL A 57 -6.55 -19.71 8.32
C VAL A 57 -5.95 -18.34 8.64
N GLN A 58 -6.81 -17.36 8.78
CA GLN A 58 -6.44 -16.00 9.20
C GLN A 58 -6.42 -15.94 10.72
N PRO A 59 -5.30 -15.50 11.37
CA PRO A 59 -5.25 -15.38 12.83
C PRO A 59 -6.28 -14.38 13.35
N GLU A 60 -7.15 -14.81 14.28
CA GLU A 60 -8.16 -13.95 14.91
C GLU A 60 -8.15 -14.12 16.43
N PRO A 61 -7.96 -13.03 17.19
CA PRO A 61 -7.70 -11.67 16.73
C PRO A 61 -6.32 -11.55 16.08
N PRO A 62 -6.08 -10.56 15.16
CA PRO A 62 -4.83 -10.39 14.43
C PRO A 62 -3.68 -9.97 15.37
N PRO A 63 -2.71 -10.84 15.70
CA PRO A 63 -1.75 -10.58 16.79
C PRO A 63 -0.74 -9.46 16.47
N ASN A 64 -0.23 -9.42 15.23
CA ASN A 64 0.73 -8.39 14.84
C ASN A 64 0.07 -7.01 14.75
N PHE A 65 -1.14 -6.94 14.19
CA PHE A 65 -1.90 -5.69 14.16
C PHE A 65 -2.21 -5.15 15.57
N LEU A 66 -2.56 -6.03 16.52
CA LEU A 66 -2.78 -5.63 17.90
C LEU A 66 -1.50 -5.09 18.55
N ARG A 67 -0.33 -5.71 18.29
CA ARG A 67 0.97 -5.21 18.76
C ARG A 67 1.32 -3.86 18.12
N LEU A 68 1.08 -3.69 16.80
CA LEU A 68 1.27 -2.42 16.12
C LEU A 68 0.38 -1.31 16.72
N ARG A 69 -0.91 -1.58 16.94
CA ARG A 69 -1.81 -0.62 17.62
C ARG A 69 -1.30 -0.23 19.02
N ALA A 70 -0.84 -1.20 19.79
CA ALA A 70 -0.29 -0.94 21.13
C ALA A 70 1.01 -0.11 21.07
N ALA A 71 1.84 -0.33 20.04
CA ALA A 71 3.08 0.41 19.82
C ALA A 71 2.87 1.85 19.32
N PHE A 72 1.72 2.12 18.67
CA PHE A 72 1.35 3.43 18.11
C PHE A 72 0.04 3.96 18.72
N PRO A 73 -0.04 4.19 20.04
CA PRO A 73 -1.30 4.54 20.73
C PRO A 73 -1.86 5.91 20.33
N ALA A 74 -1.04 6.78 19.72
CA ALA A 74 -1.45 8.09 19.22
C ALA A 74 -2.04 8.05 17.80
N TYR A 75 -2.13 6.86 17.19
CA TYR A 75 -2.68 6.67 15.86
C TYR A 75 -4.04 6.00 15.95
N ASP A 76 -4.97 6.46 15.13
CA ASP A 76 -6.15 5.68 14.77
C ASP A 76 -5.76 4.64 13.71
N ALA A 77 -6.43 3.48 13.70
CA ALA A 77 -5.99 2.36 12.88
C ALA A 77 -7.16 1.58 12.29
N PHE A 78 -7.03 1.23 11.02
CA PHE A 78 -7.92 0.34 10.29
C PHE A 78 -7.13 -0.83 9.69
N PHE A 79 -7.62 -2.04 9.90
CA PHE A 79 -7.01 -3.28 9.39
C PHE A 79 -8.08 -4.14 8.71
N SER A 80 -7.67 -4.88 7.68
CA SER A 80 -8.51 -5.93 7.11
C SER A 80 -7.69 -7.03 6.45
N TYR A 81 -8.25 -8.25 6.51
CA TYR A 81 -7.85 -9.36 5.67
C TYR A 81 -8.57 -9.34 4.32
N PRO A 82 -8.02 -9.95 3.24
CA PRO A 82 -8.81 -10.36 2.10
C PRO A 82 -9.85 -11.40 2.51
N LYS A 83 -10.75 -11.76 1.60
CA LYS A 83 -11.69 -12.85 1.85
C LYS A 83 -10.94 -14.14 2.19
N ALA A 84 -11.33 -14.79 3.28
CA ALA A 84 -10.73 -16.06 3.70
C ALA A 84 -10.87 -17.12 2.59
N ASP A 85 -9.78 -17.81 2.30
CA ASP A 85 -9.74 -18.85 1.28
C ASP A 85 -8.77 -19.97 1.73
N PRO A 86 -9.21 -21.25 1.79
CA PRO A 86 -8.35 -22.34 2.22
C PRO A 86 -7.16 -22.63 1.29
N ARG A 87 -7.14 -22.05 0.09
CA ARG A 87 -6.02 -22.10 -0.85
C ARG A 87 -4.92 -21.10 -0.56
N GLU A 88 -5.14 -20.14 0.37
CA GLU A 88 -4.15 -19.11 0.70
C GLU A 88 -2.84 -19.78 1.15
N LEU A 89 -1.74 -19.27 0.62
CA LEU A 89 -0.41 -19.77 0.93
C LEU A 89 0.07 -19.22 2.28
N PRO A 90 1.00 -19.88 2.97
CA PRO A 90 1.47 -19.48 4.31
C PRO A 90 2.45 -18.30 4.24
N PHE A 91 2.06 -17.26 3.53
CA PHE A 91 2.79 -16.00 3.39
C PHE A 91 2.10 -14.86 4.15
N GLY A 92 2.64 -13.67 3.99
CA GLY A 92 2.09 -12.46 4.58
C GLY A 92 0.74 -12.07 3.97
N ILE A 93 -0.18 -11.63 4.83
CA ILE A 93 -1.56 -11.30 4.48
C ILE A 93 -2.05 -10.12 5.33
N GLY A 94 -3.05 -9.42 4.83
CA GLY A 94 -3.70 -8.32 5.54
C GLY A 94 -3.01 -6.97 5.34
N LEU A 95 -3.83 -5.93 5.37
CA LEU A 95 -3.43 -4.54 5.16
C LEU A 95 -3.81 -3.69 6.36
N ALA A 96 -2.96 -2.72 6.71
CA ALA A 96 -3.28 -1.74 7.74
C ALA A 96 -3.07 -0.31 7.24
N ILE A 97 -3.92 0.60 7.72
CA ILE A 97 -3.75 2.05 7.65
C ILE A 97 -3.71 2.56 9.08
N LEU A 98 -2.64 3.27 9.45
CA LEU A 98 -2.56 4.00 10.71
C LEU A 98 -2.44 5.50 10.40
N SER A 99 -3.12 6.35 11.17
CA SER A 99 -3.12 7.81 10.99
C SER A 99 -3.07 8.52 12.33
N ARG A 100 -2.28 9.59 12.46
CA ARG A 100 -2.25 10.46 13.64
C ARG A 100 -3.56 11.21 13.87
N THR A 101 -4.38 11.31 12.85
CA THR A 101 -5.71 11.92 12.90
C THR A 101 -6.77 10.84 12.68
N ALA A 102 -7.96 11.05 13.23
CA ALA A 102 -9.04 10.07 13.18
C ALA A 102 -9.36 9.62 11.75
N LEU A 103 -9.56 8.32 11.57
CA LEU A 103 -10.01 7.70 10.33
C LEU A 103 -11.53 7.67 10.26
N SER A 104 -12.07 7.89 9.07
CA SER A 104 -13.50 7.80 8.76
C SER A 104 -13.70 7.12 7.41
N ASP A 105 -14.95 6.78 7.07
CA ASP A 105 -15.34 6.22 5.77
C ASP A 105 -14.46 5.07 5.31
N THR A 106 -14.18 4.17 6.25
CA THR A 106 -13.37 2.98 5.95
C THR A 106 -14.07 2.06 4.96
N ILE A 107 -13.33 1.58 3.98
CA ILE A 107 -13.80 0.63 2.99
C ILE A 107 -12.85 -0.56 2.87
N ARG A 108 -13.42 -1.71 2.51
CA ARG A 108 -12.71 -2.94 2.20
C ARG A 108 -13.26 -3.53 0.90
N LEU A 109 -12.40 -3.80 -0.07
CA LEU A 109 -12.79 -4.29 -1.39
C LEU A 109 -11.90 -5.44 -1.80
N ASP A 110 -12.48 -6.60 -2.10
CA ASP A 110 -11.74 -7.74 -2.63
C ASP A 110 -11.36 -7.48 -4.10
N LEU A 111 -10.13 -7.83 -4.43
CA LEU A 111 -9.58 -7.77 -5.77
C LEU A 111 -9.49 -9.19 -6.32
N ALA A 112 -10.43 -9.55 -7.17
CA ALA A 112 -10.48 -10.88 -7.77
C ALA A 112 -9.17 -11.22 -8.49
N SER A 113 -8.64 -12.40 -8.22
CA SER A 113 -7.48 -12.94 -8.91
C SER A 113 -7.91 -13.80 -10.10
N PRO A 114 -7.23 -13.71 -11.25
CA PRO A 114 -7.49 -14.60 -12.37
C PRO A 114 -7.05 -16.03 -12.03
N PRO A 115 -7.67 -17.06 -12.62
CA PRO A 115 -7.37 -18.46 -12.33
C PRO A 115 -6.08 -18.94 -13.03
N VAL A 116 -4.97 -18.24 -12.80
CA VAL A 116 -3.64 -18.65 -13.31
C VAL A 116 -3.16 -19.84 -12.52
N GLU A 117 -2.96 -20.96 -13.17
CA GLU A 117 -2.42 -22.15 -12.52
C GLU A 117 -0.92 -22.01 -12.30
N PHE A 118 -0.46 -22.40 -11.13
CA PHE A 118 0.97 -22.48 -10.78
C PHE A 118 1.25 -23.70 -9.89
N SER A 119 2.51 -24.08 -9.76
CA SER A 119 2.93 -25.14 -8.86
C SER A 119 3.51 -24.58 -7.59
N PHE A 120 3.04 -25.07 -6.44
CA PHE A 120 3.60 -24.75 -5.13
C PHE A 120 3.76 -26.05 -4.34
N GLN A 121 5.00 -26.37 -3.93
CA GLN A 121 5.35 -27.62 -3.23
C GLN A 121 4.86 -28.90 -3.95
N GLY A 122 4.89 -28.88 -5.27
CA GLY A 122 4.47 -30.01 -6.10
C GLY A 122 2.96 -30.11 -6.36
N GLU A 123 2.15 -29.26 -5.77
CA GLU A 123 0.70 -29.19 -6.00
C GLU A 123 0.34 -28.09 -7.00
N ARG A 124 -0.69 -28.33 -7.83
CA ARG A 124 -1.29 -27.30 -8.69
C ARG A 124 -2.24 -26.45 -7.89
N LYS A 125 -2.05 -25.15 -7.94
CA LYS A 125 -2.85 -24.16 -7.23
C LYS A 125 -3.27 -23.01 -8.15
N THR A 126 -4.26 -22.25 -7.72
CA THR A 126 -4.63 -20.96 -8.31
C THR A 126 -4.56 -19.88 -7.22
N PRO A 127 -4.23 -18.62 -7.56
CA PRO A 127 -4.11 -17.57 -6.56
C PRO A 127 -5.47 -17.24 -5.93
N THR A 128 -5.40 -16.76 -4.70
CA THR A 128 -6.52 -16.23 -3.93
C THR A 128 -6.72 -14.75 -4.22
N ASP A 129 -7.88 -14.20 -3.85
CA ASP A 129 -8.18 -12.79 -4.05
C ASP A 129 -7.24 -11.90 -3.23
N ARG A 130 -6.99 -10.70 -3.73
CA ARG A 130 -6.21 -9.67 -3.06
C ARG A 130 -7.13 -8.61 -2.46
N LEU A 131 -6.55 -7.53 -1.91
CA LEU A 131 -7.29 -6.56 -1.13
C LEU A 131 -6.92 -5.13 -1.49
N LEU A 132 -7.91 -4.26 -1.52
CA LEU A 132 -7.79 -2.80 -1.43
C LEU A 132 -8.55 -2.35 -0.19
N ILE A 133 -7.91 -1.61 0.69
CA ILE A 133 -8.58 -0.89 1.77
C ILE A 133 -8.46 0.61 1.57
N GLY A 134 -9.40 1.35 2.12
CA GLY A 134 -9.37 2.80 2.08
C GLY A 134 -9.96 3.40 3.34
N ALA A 135 -9.60 4.64 3.60
CA ALA A 135 -10.13 5.46 4.67
C ALA A 135 -10.02 6.93 4.29
N ALA A 136 -10.71 7.78 5.00
CA ALA A 136 -10.48 9.22 4.94
C ALA A 136 -9.98 9.73 6.29
N THR A 137 -9.18 10.79 6.24
CA THR A 137 -8.73 11.52 7.43
C THR A 137 -8.71 13.01 7.16
N THR A 138 -8.46 13.81 8.20
CA THR A 138 -8.37 15.28 8.07
C THR A 138 -7.00 15.74 8.54
N ILE A 139 -6.22 16.33 7.64
CA ILE A 139 -4.90 16.92 7.93
C ILE A 139 -4.98 18.42 7.68
N SER A 140 -4.63 19.23 8.70
CA SER A 140 -4.67 20.69 8.63
C SER A 140 -6.02 21.23 8.12
N GLY A 141 -7.13 20.63 8.57
CA GLY A 141 -8.49 21.02 8.20
C GLY A 141 -8.94 20.60 6.79
N ARG A 142 -8.13 19.86 6.06
CA ARG A 142 -8.46 19.35 4.71
C ARG A 142 -8.63 17.84 4.73
N ARG A 143 -9.73 17.36 4.13
CA ARG A 143 -10.00 15.94 3.98
C ARG A 143 -9.02 15.35 2.98
N LEU A 144 -8.44 14.19 3.34
CA LEU A 144 -7.55 13.37 2.54
C LEU A 144 -8.14 11.97 2.41
N GLN A 145 -8.27 11.47 1.19
CA GLN A 145 -8.60 10.08 0.92
C GLN A 145 -7.32 9.26 0.86
N ILE A 146 -7.33 8.14 1.56
CA ILE A 146 -6.19 7.23 1.67
C ILE A 146 -6.61 5.86 1.17
N PHE A 147 -5.78 5.23 0.32
CA PHE A 147 -5.93 3.84 -0.08
C PHE A 147 -4.64 3.07 0.19
N ASN A 148 -4.79 1.78 0.48
CA ASN A 148 -3.68 0.84 0.64
C ASN A 148 -4.03 -0.46 -0.07
N THR A 149 -3.10 -1.03 -0.85
CA THR A 149 -3.32 -2.26 -1.60
C THR A 149 -2.09 -3.17 -1.58
N HIS A 150 -2.34 -4.45 -1.86
CA HIS A 150 -1.30 -5.43 -2.15
C HIS A 150 -1.82 -6.30 -3.30
N LEU A 151 -1.18 -6.19 -4.48
CA LEU A 151 -1.61 -6.90 -5.68
C LEU A 151 -0.92 -8.26 -5.82
N LEU A 152 -1.42 -9.08 -6.72
CA LEU A 152 -0.87 -10.40 -7.00
C LEU A 152 0.47 -10.31 -7.73
N ALA A 153 1.48 -11.04 -7.23
CA ALA A 153 2.81 -11.14 -7.82
C ALA A 153 2.82 -12.09 -9.03
N PHE A 154 2.32 -11.66 -10.17
CA PHE A 154 2.24 -12.49 -11.38
C PHE A 154 3.59 -13.02 -11.84
N PHE A 155 4.68 -12.29 -11.62
CA PHE A 155 6.04 -12.74 -11.97
C PHE A 155 6.48 -13.97 -11.14
N MET A 156 5.91 -14.19 -9.94
CA MET A 156 6.10 -15.41 -9.16
C MET A 156 5.32 -16.60 -9.74
N LEU A 157 4.32 -16.34 -10.58
CA LEU A 157 3.48 -17.34 -11.24
C LEU A 157 3.90 -17.56 -12.71
N ASN A 158 5.11 -17.15 -13.10
CA ASN A 158 5.60 -17.14 -14.48
C ASN A 158 4.65 -16.42 -15.46
N SER A 159 4.02 -15.33 -15.01
CA SER A 159 3.10 -14.49 -15.77
C SER A 159 3.44 -13.01 -15.58
N ALA A 160 2.62 -12.11 -16.10
CA ALA A 160 2.82 -10.67 -16.01
C ALA A 160 1.50 -9.93 -15.73
N SER A 161 1.57 -8.85 -14.97
CA SER A 161 0.40 -8.06 -14.63
C SER A 161 -0.20 -7.34 -15.84
N GLU A 162 0.58 -7.14 -16.90
CA GLU A 162 0.14 -6.57 -18.18
C GLU A 162 -0.80 -7.51 -18.95
N ILE A 163 -0.72 -8.81 -18.69
CA ILE A 163 -1.64 -9.81 -19.25
C ILE A 163 -2.92 -9.89 -18.41
N HIS A 164 -2.83 -9.61 -17.11
CA HIS A 164 -3.91 -9.76 -16.13
C HIS A 164 -4.24 -8.42 -15.47
N LEU A 165 -4.80 -7.49 -16.22
CA LEU A 165 -5.04 -6.11 -15.79
C LEU A 165 -6.15 -5.95 -14.74
N GLY A 166 -6.95 -6.97 -14.47
CA GLY A 166 -8.20 -6.85 -13.70
C GLY A 166 -8.05 -6.17 -12.35
N GLN A 167 -7.04 -6.53 -11.54
CA GLN A 167 -6.80 -5.90 -10.24
C GLN A 167 -6.37 -4.44 -10.39
N ARG A 168 -5.43 -4.15 -11.30
CA ARG A 168 -4.97 -2.78 -11.58
C ARG A 168 -6.09 -1.88 -12.08
N GLU A 169 -6.95 -2.40 -12.98
CA GLU A 169 -8.12 -1.67 -13.49
C GLU A 169 -9.16 -1.43 -12.41
N PHE A 170 -9.35 -2.40 -11.50
CA PHE A 170 -10.26 -2.21 -10.38
C PHE A 170 -9.77 -1.07 -9.48
N VAL A 171 -8.49 -1.07 -9.09
CA VAL A 171 -7.88 0.02 -8.31
C VAL A 171 -8.02 1.35 -9.06
N ALA A 172 -7.70 1.38 -10.37
CA ALA A 172 -7.84 2.58 -11.19
C ALA A 172 -9.27 3.15 -11.21
N ARG A 173 -10.31 2.28 -11.20
CA ARG A 173 -11.71 2.72 -11.10
C ARG A 173 -12.00 3.39 -9.75
N GLN A 174 -11.48 2.86 -8.63
CA GLN A 174 -11.64 3.47 -7.31
C GLN A 174 -10.96 4.84 -7.26
N LEU A 175 -9.78 4.96 -7.83
CA LEU A 175 -9.07 6.24 -7.92
C LEU A 175 -9.82 7.30 -8.74
N ARG A 176 -10.42 6.91 -9.88
CA ARG A 176 -11.24 7.82 -10.70
C ARG A 176 -12.48 8.32 -9.97
N ALA A 177 -13.04 7.51 -9.08
CA ALA A 177 -14.21 7.87 -8.28
C ALA A 177 -13.86 8.83 -7.13
N SER A 178 -12.60 8.98 -6.79
CA SER A 178 -12.16 9.88 -5.74
C SER A 178 -12.12 11.32 -6.25
N THR A 179 -12.84 12.23 -5.57
CA THR A 179 -12.98 13.63 -5.97
C THR A 179 -12.09 14.59 -5.18
N GLY A 180 -11.50 14.13 -4.08
CA GLY A 180 -10.65 14.93 -3.18
C GLY A 180 -9.15 14.62 -3.33
N PRO A 181 -8.32 15.30 -2.52
CA PRO A 181 -6.92 14.95 -2.36
C PRO A 181 -6.79 13.47 -1.99
N THR A 182 -5.97 12.73 -2.72
CA THR A 182 -5.92 11.27 -2.61
C THR A 182 -4.48 10.77 -2.66
N VAL A 183 -4.14 9.86 -1.74
CA VAL A 183 -2.92 9.06 -1.75
C VAL A 183 -3.31 7.57 -1.83
N LEU A 184 -2.64 6.82 -2.68
CA LEU A 184 -2.67 5.36 -2.72
C LEU A 184 -1.27 4.84 -2.51
N GLY A 185 -1.06 4.05 -1.46
CA GLY A 185 0.17 3.29 -1.27
C GLY A 185 -0.04 1.80 -1.45
N GLY A 186 1.05 1.06 -1.60
CA GLY A 186 0.99 -0.39 -1.62
C GLY A 186 2.20 -1.05 -2.28
N ASP A 187 2.23 -2.35 -2.09
CA ASP A 187 3.02 -3.27 -2.89
C ASP A 187 2.17 -3.71 -4.10
N PHE A 188 2.51 -3.16 -5.26
CA PHE A 188 1.76 -3.43 -6.48
C PHE A 188 2.20 -4.72 -7.18
N ASN A 189 3.33 -5.29 -6.79
CA ASN A 189 3.85 -6.53 -7.37
C ASN A 189 3.92 -6.50 -8.92
N VAL A 190 4.24 -5.34 -9.50
CA VAL A 190 4.36 -5.14 -10.94
C VAL A 190 5.83 -5.02 -11.31
N SER A 191 6.43 -6.09 -11.83
CA SER A 191 7.85 -6.09 -12.21
C SER A 191 8.21 -5.07 -13.29
N ASN A 192 7.28 -4.75 -14.19
CA ASN A 192 7.37 -3.64 -15.13
C ASN A 192 6.63 -2.42 -14.54
N HIS A 193 7.22 -1.78 -13.52
CA HIS A 193 6.60 -0.65 -12.85
C HIS A 193 6.25 0.53 -13.78
N ALA A 194 6.99 0.72 -14.86
CA ALA A 194 6.71 1.78 -15.84
C ALA A 194 5.31 1.63 -16.45
N SER A 195 4.84 0.39 -16.70
CA SER A 195 3.49 0.13 -17.20
C SER A 195 2.39 0.51 -16.20
N LEU A 196 2.66 0.36 -14.90
CA LEU A 196 1.76 0.77 -13.83
C LEU A 196 1.70 2.30 -13.73
N VAL A 197 2.87 2.95 -13.74
CA VAL A 197 2.99 4.42 -13.70
C VAL A 197 2.25 5.06 -14.88
N GLU A 198 2.45 4.51 -16.09
CA GLU A 198 1.73 4.98 -17.28
C GLU A 198 0.21 4.81 -17.15
N GLN A 199 -0.26 3.65 -16.66
CA GLN A 199 -1.69 3.38 -16.48
C GLN A 199 -2.34 4.37 -15.50
N PHE A 200 -1.72 4.61 -14.36
CA PHE A 200 -2.25 5.52 -13.35
C PHE A 200 -2.04 6.99 -13.75
N GLY A 201 -0.99 7.29 -14.51
CA GLY A 201 -0.78 8.61 -15.12
C GLY A 201 -1.91 9.04 -16.04
N ARG A 202 -2.46 8.10 -16.84
CA ARG A 202 -3.62 8.35 -17.73
C ARG A 202 -4.90 8.75 -16.98
N ILE A 203 -4.97 8.49 -15.69
CA ILE A 203 -6.10 8.87 -14.82
C ILE A 203 -5.75 10.02 -13.87
N GLY A 204 -4.62 10.71 -14.10
CA GLY A 204 -4.21 11.89 -13.34
C GLY A 204 -3.47 11.63 -12.03
N TYR A 205 -2.92 10.41 -11.84
CA TYR A 205 -2.11 10.08 -10.67
C TYR A 205 -0.63 10.02 -11.02
N GLN A 206 0.18 10.61 -10.18
CA GLN A 206 1.65 10.57 -10.23
C GLN A 206 2.16 9.69 -9.08
N THR A 207 3.40 9.20 -9.19
CA THR A 207 4.07 8.50 -8.08
C THR A 207 5.26 9.30 -7.57
N VAL A 208 5.60 9.14 -6.29
CA VAL A 208 6.87 9.69 -5.74
C VAL A 208 8.07 8.86 -6.19
N GLN A 209 7.85 7.64 -6.66
CA GLN A 209 8.89 6.69 -7.05
C GLN A 209 9.65 7.20 -8.28
N THR A 210 10.99 7.15 -8.23
CA THR A 210 11.88 7.55 -9.32
C THR A 210 12.68 6.38 -9.92
N GLY A 211 12.39 5.15 -9.47
CA GLY A 211 12.98 3.92 -10.00
C GLY A 211 13.92 3.22 -9.03
N GLU A 212 13.93 3.63 -7.76
CA GLU A 212 14.71 2.94 -6.72
C GLU A 212 14.09 1.57 -6.42
N VAL A 213 14.95 0.55 -6.36
CA VAL A 213 14.55 -0.82 -6.00
C VAL A 213 13.95 -0.83 -4.60
N THR A 214 12.81 -1.48 -4.46
CA THR A 214 12.13 -1.62 -3.17
C THR A 214 12.07 -3.04 -2.65
N TRP A 215 12.34 -4.06 -3.47
CA TRP A 215 12.36 -5.47 -3.07
C TRP A 215 13.76 -6.08 -3.19
N ARG A 216 14.28 -6.63 -2.10
CA ARG A 216 15.66 -7.13 -2.02
C ARG A 216 15.92 -8.40 -2.83
N ARG A 217 14.91 -9.27 -2.97
CA ARG A 217 15.08 -10.57 -3.63
C ARG A 217 15.31 -10.45 -5.14
N ARG A 218 14.91 -9.33 -5.75
CA ARG A 218 15.14 -8.99 -7.17
C ARG A 218 15.17 -7.46 -7.32
N PRO A 219 15.84 -6.93 -8.35
CA PRO A 219 15.94 -5.48 -8.55
C PRO A 219 14.63 -4.88 -9.08
N TYR A 220 13.52 -5.11 -8.37
CA TYR A 220 12.19 -4.63 -8.75
C TYR A 220 11.76 -3.43 -7.91
N VAL A 221 11.03 -2.53 -8.57
CA VAL A 221 10.33 -1.39 -7.97
C VAL A 221 8.88 -1.82 -7.80
N LEU A 222 8.54 -2.42 -6.67
CA LEU A 222 7.20 -2.99 -6.43
C LEU A 222 6.30 -2.04 -5.64
N ASP A 223 6.91 -1.18 -4.82
CA ASP A 223 6.25 -0.33 -3.85
C ASP A 223 6.10 1.09 -4.39
N HIS A 224 4.91 1.64 -4.29
CA HIS A 224 4.60 2.98 -4.78
C HIS A 224 3.74 3.77 -3.80
N LEU A 225 3.88 5.10 -3.85
CA LEU A 225 2.94 6.07 -3.32
C LEU A 225 2.44 6.93 -4.48
N PHE A 226 1.22 6.66 -4.92
CA PHE A 226 0.53 7.44 -5.95
C PHE A 226 -0.30 8.57 -5.32
N PHE A 227 -0.40 9.69 -5.99
CA PHE A 227 -1.17 10.86 -5.55
C PHE A 227 -1.75 11.62 -6.75
N ASN A 228 -2.86 12.32 -6.54
CA ASN A 228 -3.48 13.13 -7.58
C ASN A 228 -3.01 14.60 -7.53
N SER A 229 -3.40 15.39 -8.53
CA SER A 229 -2.99 16.81 -8.69
C SER A 229 -3.41 17.75 -7.56
N GLN A 230 -4.28 17.31 -6.64
CA GLN A 230 -4.66 18.09 -5.45
C GLN A 230 -3.62 17.99 -4.33
N LEU A 231 -2.59 17.18 -4.54
CA LEU A 231 -1.41 17.06 -3.72
C LEU A 231 -0.16 17.39 -4.53
N ARG A 232 0.89 17.82 -3.85
CA ARG A 232 2.24 18.00 -4.39
C ARG A 232 3.21 17.22 -3.52
N ALA A 233 3.99 16.34 -4.09
CA ALA A 233 5.11 15.73 -3.40
C ALA A 233 6.22 16.77 -3.23
N VAL A 234 6.75 16.89 -2.02
CA VAL A 234 7.83 17.84 -1.67
C VAL A 234 9.11 17.13 -1.27
N GLY A 235 9.04 15.80 -1.06
CA GLY A 235 10.17 14.94 -0.80
C GLY A 235 9.77 13.47 -0.92
N HIS A 236 10.74 12.60 -1.17
CA HIS A 236 10.59 11.16 -1.05
C HIS A 236 11.92 10.50 -0.68
N GLU A 237 11.85 9.30 -0.15
CA GLU A 237 13.02 8.48 0.16
C GLU A 237 12.63 7.00 0.08
N VAL A 238 13.49 6.17 -0.51
CA VAL A 238 13.49 4.71 -0.34
C VAL A 238 14.58 4.37 0.67
N LYS A 239 14.18 3.89 1.84
CA LYS A 239 15.07 3.61 2.97
C LYS A 239 15.38 2.11 3.05
N PRO A 240 16.60 1.68 2.78
CA PRO A 240 17.03 0.32 3.03
C PRO A 240 16.89 -0.04 4.52
N THR A 241 16.31 -1.20 4.81
CA THR A 241 16.11 -1.70 6.18
C THR A 241 16.36 -3.21 6.24
N LEU A 242 16.64 -3.72 7.42
CA LEU A 242 16.68 -5.17 7.70
C LEU A 242 15.37 -5.68 8.34
N ALA A 243 14.36 -4.83 8.49
CA ALA A 243 13.09 -5.19 9.11
C ALA A 243 12.10 -5.89 8.16
N SER A 244 12.46 -6.09 6.90
CA SER A 244 11.70 -6.82 5.88
C SER A 244 12.58 -7.10 4.65
N ASP A 245 12.11 -7.95 3.74
CA ASP A 245 12.67 -8.08 2.39
C ASP A 245 12.26 -6.91 1.47
N HIS A 246 11.38 -6.02 1.90
CA HIS A 246 11.09 -4.75 1.25
C HIS A 246 11.82 -3.59 1.94
N HIS A 247 12.06 -2.51 1.18
CA HIS A 247 12.51 -1.23 1.70
C HIS A 247 11.34 -0.34 2.06
N VAL A 248 11.52 0.55 3.04
CA VAL A 248 10.52 1.54 3.39
C VAL A 248 10.47 2.62 2.31
N LEU A 249 9.28 2.93 1.80
CA LEU A 249 9.05 4.07 0.91
C LEU A 249 8.36 5.20 1.68
N ILE A 250 8.94 6.39 1.63
CA ILE A 250 8.45 7.60 2.29
C ILE A 250 8.09 8.62 1.22
N GLY A 251 6.97 9.31 1.41
CA GLY A 251 6.59 10.48 0.64
C GLY A 251 6.18 11.63 1.56
N ASP A 252 6.73 12.80 1.32
CA ASP A 252 6.31 14.05 1.97
C ASP A 252 5.42 14.85 1.02
N PHE A 253 4.24 15.24 1.47
CA PHE A 253 3.22 15.85 0.65
C PHE A 253 2.72 17.18 1.24
N GLU A 254 2.34 18.08 0.34
CA GLU A 254 1.54 19.25 0.66
C GLU A 254 0.26 19.24 -0.17
N PHE A 255 -0.79 19.81 0.39
CA PHE A 255 -1.98 20.07 -0.41
C PHE A 255 -1.69 21.17 -1.44
N SER A 256 -2.04 20.92 -2.70
CA SER A 256 -1.96 21.95 -3.73
C SER A 256 -2.83 23.16 -3.36
N ALA A 257 -2.40 24.36 -3.75
CA ALA A 257 -3.27 25.54 -3.63
C ALA A 257 -4.56 25.28 -4.41
N ALA A 258 -5.71 25.59 -3.82
CA ALA A 258 -6.96 25.54 -4.57
C ALA A 258 -6.79 26.46 -5.80
N ALA A 259 -7.09 25.94 -7.01
CA ALA A 259 -7.20 26.79 -8.16
C ALA A 259 -8.22 27.87 -7.79
N ALA A 260 -7.81 29.15 -7.83
CA ALA A 260 -8.71 30.24 -7.59
C ALA A 260 -9.87 30.08 -8.58
N GLU A 261 -11.08 29.86 -8.08
CA GLU A 261 -12.27 29.87 -8.91
C GLU A 261 -12.30 31.26 -9.54
N ASN A 262 -12.05 31.32 -10.83
CA ASN A 262 -12.31 32.51 -11.64
C ASN A 262 -13.83 32.72 -11.71
N SER A 263 -14.42 33.19 -10.60
CA SER A 263 -15.73 33.81 -10.60
C SER A 263 -15.61 35.20 -11.23
N GLY A 264 -15.35 35.23 -12.54
CA GLY A 264 -15.53 36.37 -13.37
C GLY A 264 -17.03 36.69 -13.47
N PHE A 265 -17.60 37.35 -12.47
CA PHE A 265 -18.87 38.01 -12.61
C PHE A 265 -18.66 39.16 -13.61
N GLY A 266 -18.93 38.87 -14.89
CA GLY A 266 -19.11 39.87 -15.91
C GLY A 266 -20.33 40.75 -15.54
N SER A 267 -20.08 41.86 -14.90
CA SER A 267 -21.04 42.96 -14.76
C SER A 267 -21.22 43.63 -16.12
N SER A 268 -22.21 43.18 -16.89
CA SER A 268 -22.70 43.96 -18.02
C SER A 268 -23.58 45.07 -17.45
N LYS A 269 -23.05 46.27 -17.45
CA LYS A 269 -23.86 47.47 -17.38
C LYS A 269 -24.39 47.76 -18.79
N THR A 270 -25.67 47.86 -18.94
CA THR A 270 -26.39 48.79 -19.82
C THR A 270 -27.60 49.31 -19.08
#